data_a6c1b023336b78838246cd0aaea72efe
#
_entry.id   a6c1b023336b78838246cd0aaea72efe
#
_cell.length_a   1.000
_cell.length_b   1.000
_cell.length_c   1.000
_cell.angle_alpha   90.00
_cell.angle_beta   90.00
_cell.angle_gamma   90.00
#
_symmetry.space_group_name_H-M   'P 1'
#
loop_
_entity.id
_entity.type
_entity.pdbx_description
1 polymer ?
#
loop_
_entity_poly.entity_id
_entity_poly.type
_entity_poly.pdbx_seq_one_letter_code
_entity_poly.pdbx_strand_id
1 'polypeptide(L)'
;MNDLFSLAGKNILITGATQGIGYLLATGLGRYGARIIVNDITPERAETAVTKLQQEGIKAIAAPFNVTHKQDIEAAVEHIEKDIGVIDVLINNAGIQRRHPFTEFPEQEWNDVIAVNQTAVFLVSQAVTRRMVARQAGKVINICSMQSELGRDTITPYAASKGAVKMLTRGMCVELARHNIQVNGIAPGYFKTEMTKALVEDEAFTSWLCKRTPAARWGDPQELIGAAVFLSSKASDFVNGHLLFVDGGMLVAV
;
A
#
# COMPACT_ATOMS: atom_id res chain seq x y z
N MET A 1 -17.51 -21.55 13.26
CA MET A 1 -16.69 -20.42 13.78
C MET A 1 -16.61 -19.38 12.69
N ASN A 2 -17.01 -18.13 12.97
CA ASN A 2 -16.74 -17.04 12.01
C ASN A 2 -15.21 -16.84 11.96
N ASP A 3 -14.63 -17.08 10.81
CA ASP A 3 -13.20 -16.83 10.60
C ASP A 3 -12.97 -15.30 10.57
N LEU A 4 -12.37 -14.77 11.64
CA LEU A 4 -12.09 -13.34 11.81
C LEU A 4 -11.17 -12.79 10.71
N PHE A 5 -10.37 -13.66 10.10
CA PHE A 5 -9.40 -13.29 9.07
C PHE A 5 -9.90 -13.52 7.64
N SER A 6 -11.12 -14.05 7.48
CA SER A 6 -11.71 -14.28 6.16
C SER A 6 -11.95 -12.98 5.42
N LEU A 7 -11.56 -12.96 4.14
CA LEU A 7 -11.82 -11.87 3.20
C LEU A 7 -12.85 -12.28 2.14
N ALA A 8 -13.54 -13.41 2.35
CA ALA A 8 -14.55 -13.90 1.41
C ALA A 8 -15.65 -12.86 1.19
N GLY A 9 -15.92 -12.57 -0.09
CA GLY A 9 -16.90 -11.58 -0.51
C GLY A 9 -16.44 -10.11 -0.44
N LYS A 10 -15.20 -9.83 -0.03
CA LYS A 10 -14.63 -8.49 -0.02
C LYS A 10 -14.03 -8.11 -1.37
N ASN A 11 -14.30 -6.89 -1.83
CA ASN A 11 -13.62 -6.28 -2.96
C ASN A 11 -12.51 -5.37 -2.44
N ILE A 12 -11.29 -5.63 -2.86
CA ILE A 12 -10.08 -4.90 -2.42
C ILE A 12 -9.45 -4.20 -3.61
N LEU A 13 -9.52 -2.87 -3.63
CA LEU A 13 -8.80 -2.05 -4.61
C LEU A 13 -7.37 -1.84 -4.15
N ILE A 14 -6.39 -2.21 -4.98
CA ILE A 14 -4.96 -2.03 -4.70
C ILE A 14 -4.34 -1.17 -5.80
N THR A 15 -3.81 0.00 -5.44
CA THR A 15 -3.11 0.85 -6.41
C THR A 15 -1.68 0.36 -6.65
N GLY A 16 -1.22 0.39 -7.91
CA GLY A 16 0.10 -0.12 -8.29
C GLY A 16 0.26 -1.61 -8.03
N ALA A 17 -0.75 -2.42 -8.37
CA ALA A 17 -0.82 -3.83 -8.00
C ALA A 17 -0.26 -4.81 -9.05
N THR A 18 0.49 -4.33 -10.04
CA THR A 18 1.00 -5.17 -11.14
C THR A 18 2.37 -5.78 -10.89
N GLN A 19 3.07 -5.32 -9.85
CA GLN A 19 4.41 -5.78 -9.49
C GLN A 19 4.73 -5.54 -8.01
N GLY A 20 5.85 -6.07 -7.54
CA GLY A 20 6.40 -5.81 -6.21
C GLY A 20 5.42 -6.12 -5.07
N ILE A 21 5.39 -5.24 -4.07
CA ILE A 21 4.53 -5.40 -2.88
C ILE A 21 3.06 -5.42 -3.27
N GLY A 22 2.63 -4.57 -4.21
CA GLY A 22 1.23 -4.50 -4.64
C GLY A 22 0.72 -5.83 -5.21
N TYR A 23 1.50 -6.46 -6.10
CA TYR A 23 1.15 -7.77 -6.68
C TYR A 23 1.19 -8.89 -5.63
N LEU A 24 2.17 -8.86 -4.74
CA LEU A 24 2.26 -9.79 -3.62
C LEU A 24 1.03 -9.72 -2.72
N LEU A 25 0.62 -8.50 -2.36
CA LEU A 25 -0.59 -8.28 -1.53
C LEU A 25 -1.84 -8.75 -2.29
N ALA A 26 -1.94 -8.48 -3.59
CA ALA A 26 -3.03 -8.95 -4.43
C ALA A 26 -3.15 -10.48 -4.40
N THR A 27 -2.02 -11.19 -4.58
CA THR A 27 -1.95 -12.65 -4.49
C THR A 27 -2.34 -13.13 -3.09
N GLY A 28 -1.73 -12.56 -2.06
CA GLY A 28 -1.97 -12.97 -0.67
C GLY A 28 -3.42 -12.79 -0.25
N LEU A 29 -3.97 -11.59 -0.43
CA LEU A 29 -5.36 -11.29 -0.06
C LEU A 29 -6.38 -12.09 -0.87
N GLY A 30 -6.09 -12.34 -2.16
CA GLY A 30 -6.90 -13.20 -3.01
C GLY A 30 -7.00 -14.64 -2.49
N ARG A 31 -5.91 -15.20 -1.97
CA ARG A 31 -5.89 -16.55 -1.34
C ARG A 31 -6.73 -16.62 -0.06
N TYR A 32 -6.96 -15.49 0.62
CA TYR A 32 -7.89 -15.38 1.75
C TYR A 32 -9.35 -15.09 1.33
N GLY A 33 -9.65 -15.17 0.03
CA GLY A 33 -11.01 -15.14 -0.53
C GLY A 33 -11.48 -13.79 -1.04
N ALA A 34 -10.63 -12.76 -1.03
CA ALA A 34 -10.97 -11.46 -1.59
C ALA A 34 -11.07 -11.49 -3.13
N ARG A 35 -11.93 -10.64 -3.69
CA ARG A 35 -11.83 -10.23 -5.09
C ARG A 35 -10.89 -9.05 -5.17
N ILE A 36 -9.87 -9.14 -6.00
CA ILE A 36 -8.86 -8.11 -6.16
C ILE A 36 -9.19 -7.21 -7.35
N ILE A 37 -9.19 -5.91 -7.12
CA ILE A 37 -9.30 -4.89 -8.16
C ILE A 37 -7.91 -4.32 -8.35
N VAL A 38 -7.30 -4.68 -9.48
CA VAL A 38 -5.90 -4.39 -9.81
C VAL A 38 -5.82 -3.04 -10.52
N ASN A 39 -5.21 -2.05 -9.89
CA ASN A 39 -4.90 -0.79 -10.55
C ASN A 39 -3.44 -0.72 -10.99
N ASP A 40 -3.24 -0.19 -12.17
CA ASP A 40 -1.98 0.34 -12.71
C ASP A 40 -2.31 1.51 -13.64
N ILE A 41 -1.33 2.34 -13.95
CA ILE A 41 -1.50 3.39 -14.97
C ILE A 41 -1.57 2.80 -16.39
N THR A 42 -0.96 1.63 -16.60
CA THR A 42 -0.86 0.94 -17.89
C THR A 42 -1.91 -0.17 -17.97
N PRO A 43 -2.93 -0.04 -18.84
CA PRO A 43 -3.99 -1.04 -18.96
C PRO A 43 -3.46 -2.46 -19.22
N GLU A 44 -2.52 -2.60 -20.14
CA GLU A 44 -1.95 -3.90 -20.54
C GLU A 44 -1.23 -4.59 -19.36
N ARG A 45 -0.59 -3.82 -18.47
CA ARG A 45 0.04 -4.37 -17.26
C ARG A 45 -1.00 -4.83 -16.26
N ALA A 46 -2.09 -4.07 -16.10
CA ALA A 46 -3.19 -4.45 -15.22
C ALA A 46 -3.84 -5.76 -15.68
N GLU A 47 -4.15 -5.89 -16.97
CA GLU A 47 -4.74 -7.10 -17.56
C GLU A 47 -3.79 -8.30 -17.45
N THR A 48 -2.50 -8.11 -17.70
CA THR A 48 -1.49 -9.17 -17.54
C THR A 48 -1.44 -9.66 -16.08
N ALA A 49 -1.47 -8.77 -15.12
CA ALA A 49 -1.47 -9.12 -13.69
C ALA A 49 -2.76 -9.86 -13.31
N VAL A 50 -3.91 -9.40 -13.79
CA VAL A 50 -5.20 -10.08 -13.59
C VAL A 50 -5.17 -11.48 -14.14
N THR A 51 -4.69 -11.68 -15.36
CA THR A 51 -4.57 -13.01 -15.97
C THR A 51 -3.74 -13.97 -15.12
N LYS A 52 -2.60 -13.51 -14.59
CA LYS A 52 -1.75 -14.31 -13.71
C LYS A 52 -2.47 -14.67 -12.40
N LEU A 53 -3.14 -13.71 -11.76
CA LEU A 53 -3.91 -13.95 -10.55
C LEU A 53 -5.04 -14.96 -10.78
N GLN A 54 -5.75 -14.86 -11.90
CA GLN A 54 -6.82 -15.79 -12.27
C GLN A 54 -6.30 -17.21 -12.54
N GLN A 55 -5.11 -17.36 -13.12
CA GLN A 55 -4.43 -18.65 -13.28
C GLN A 55 -4.09 -19.32 -11.94
N GLU A 56 -3.88 -18.51 -10.88
CA GLU A 56 -3.72 -18.99 -9.50
C GLU A 56 -5.07 -19.23 -8.78
N GLY A 57 -6.21 -19.11 -9.47
CA GLY A 57 -7.55 -19.30 -8.89
C GLY A 57 -8.07 -18.08 -8.12
N ILE A 58 -7.41 -16.92 -8.21
CA ILE A 58 -7.78 -15.69 -7.52
C ILE A 58 -8.77 -14.90 -8.37
N LYS A 59 -9.87 -14.46 -7.75
CA LYS A 59 -10.82 -13.55 -8.42
C LYS A 59 -10.19 -12.17 -8.55
N ALA A 60 -9.90 -11.75 -9.78
CA ALA A 60 -9.27 -10.47 -10.04
C ALA A 60 -9.91 -9.77 -11.26
N ILE A 61 -9.92 -8.43 -11.23
CA ILE A 61 -10.43 -7.56 -12.30
C ILE A 61 -9.47 -6.38 -12.43
N ALA A 62 -9.21 -5.95 -13.67
CA ALA A 62 -8.40 -4.76 -13.94
C ALA A 62 -9.24 -3.48 -13.81
N ALA A 63 -8.65 -2.47 -13.21
CA ALA A 63 -9.18 -1.11 -13.15
C ALA A 63 -8.04 -0.11 -13.38
N PRO A 64 -7.61 0.09 -14.64
CA PRO A 64 -6.51 0.98 -14.94
C PRO A 64 -6.94 2.45 -14.82
N PHE A 65 -6.16 3.23 -14.07
CA PHE A 65 -6.28 4.70 -13.99
C PHE A 65 -4.99 5.31 -13.46
N ASN A 66 -4.76 6.59 -13.82
CA ASN A 66 -3.66 7.35 -13.25
C ASN A 66 -4.02 7.88 -11.86
N VAL A 67 -3.31 7.43 -10.82
CA VAL A 67 -3.51 7.82 -9.42
C VAL A 67 -3.22 9.31 -9.15
N THR A 68 -2.56 10.01 -10.08
CA THR A 68 -2.27 11.45 -9.95
C THR A 68 -3.31 12.34 -10.64
N HIS A 69 -4.23 11.77 -11.42
CA HIS A 69 -5.27 12.49 -12.15
C HIS A 69 -6.63 12.34 -11.48
N LYS A 70 -7.14 13.41 -10.90
CA LYS A 70 -8.39 13.39 -10.13
C LYS A 70 -9.59 12.89 -10.94
N GLN A 71 -9.72 13.32 -12.20
CA GLN A 71 -10.83 12.90 -13.06
C GLN A 71 -10.79 11.40 -13.36
N ASP A 72 -9.59 10.83 -13.63
CA ASP A 72 -9.42 9.40 -13.89
C ASP A 72 -9.79 8.58 -12.64
N ILE A 73 -9.39 9.06 -11.45
CA ILE A 73 -9.71 8.41 -10.18
C ILE A 73 -11.23 8.40 -9.95
N GLU A 74 -11.90 9.55 -10.10
CA GLU A 74 -13.34 9.68 -9.86
C GLU A 74 -14.14 8.80 -10.83
N ALA A 75 -13.79 8.79 -12.12
CA ALA A 75 -14.43 7.95 -13.12
C ALA A 75 -14.20 6.45 -12.85
N ALA A 76 -12.97 6.06 -12.48
CA ALA A 76 -12.65 4.67 -12.17
C ALA A 76 -13.38 4.17 -10.91
N VAL A 77 -13.42 4.97 -9.85
CA VAL A 77 -14.14 4.61 -8.60
C VAL A 77 -15.64 4.51 -8.87
N GLU A 78 -16.21 5.39 -9.68
CA GLU A 78 -17.63 5.32 -10.07
C GLU A 78 -17.92 4.03 -10.85
N HIS A 79 -17.11 3.72 -11.87
CA HIS A 79 -17.24 2.49 -12.65
C HIS A 79 -17.12 1.23 -11.76
N ILE A 80 -16.10 1.18 -10.88
CA ILE A 80 -15.91 0.05 -9.97
C ILE A 80 -17.16 -0.16 -9.10
N GLU A 81 -17.63 0.89 -8.43
CA GLU A 81 -18.76 0.78 -7.50
C GLU A 81 -20.10 0.44 -8.21
N LYS A 82 -20.26 0.86 -9.47
CA LYS A 82 -21.45 0.60 -10.26
C LYS A 82 -21.46 -0.80 -10.88
N ASP A 83 -20.34 -1.23 -11.48
CA ASP A 83 -20.31 -2.38 -12.38
C ASP A 83 -19.61 -3.61 -11.77
N ILE A 84 -18.73 -3.43 -10.79
CA ILE A 84 -18.00 -4.51 -10.11
C ILE A 84 -18.56 -4.78 -8.72
N GLY A 85 -18.84 -3.72 -7.97
CA GLY A 85 -19.37 -3.73 -6.62
C GLY A 85 -18.60 -2.82 -5.68
N VAL A 86 -19.09 -2.69 -4.45
CA VAL A 86 -18.53 -1.77 -3.45
C VAL A 86 -17.05 -2.08 -3.16
N ILE A 87 -16.24 -1.05 -2.97
CA ILE A 87 -14.85 -1.19 -2.54
C ILE A 87 -14.84 -1.33 -1.02
N ASP A 88 -14.73 -2.56 -0.50
CA ASP A 88 -14.68 -2.80 0.95
C ASP A 88 -13.37 -2.33 1.58
N VAL A 89 -12.27 -2.54 0.87
CA VAL A 89 -10.92 -2.16 1.33
C VAL A 89 -10.18 -1.44 0.22
N LEU A 90 -9.60 -0.30 0.55
CA LEU A 90 -8.64 0.40 -0.31
C LEU A 90 -7.23 0.18 0.23
N ILE A 91 -6.30 -0.26 -0.64
CA ILE A 91 -4.87 -0.31 -0.34
C ILE A 91 -4.14 0.69 -1.24
N ASN A 92 -3.71 1.80 -0.66
CA ASN A 92 -2.85 2.78 -1.32
C ASN A 92 -1.42 2.26 -1.31
N ASN A 93 -1.01 1.61 -2.39
CA ASN A 93 0.32 1.02 -2.53
C ASN A 93 1.17 1.69 -3.61
N ALA A 94 0.58 2.31 -4.62
CA ALA A 94 1.33 2.99 -5.67
C ALA A 94 2.38 3.94 -5.09
N GLY A 95 3.59 3.85 -5.60
CA GLY A 95 4.70 4.66 -5.11
C GLY A 95 5.93 4.54 -5.99
N ILE A 96 6.72 5.59 -6.01
CA ILE A 96 7.99 5.68 -6.73
C ILE A 96 9.11 6.16 -5.80
N GLN A 97 10.35 5.91 -6.19
CA GLN A 97 11.53 6.42 -5.52
C GLN A 97 12.49 7.02 -6.54
N ARG A 98 13.14 8.13 -6.15
CA ARG A 98 14.22 8.78 -6.85
C ARG A 98 15.39 8.98 -5.89
N ARG A 99 16.61 9.00 -6.39
CA ARG A 99 17.82 9.06 -5.56
C ARG A 99 18.79 10.11 -6.11
N HIS A 100 19.01 11.15 -5.31
CA HIS A 100 20.04 12.17 -5.53
C HIS A 100 20.55 12.71 -4.19
N PRO A 101 21.77 13.24 -4.12
CA PRO A 101 22.19 14.09 -3.00
C PRO A 101 21.19 15.23 -2.79
N PHE A 102 20.91 15.60 -1.55
CA PHE A 102 19.89 16.61 -1.24
C PHE A 102 20.13 17.94 -1.97
N THR A 103 21.38 18.38 -2.04
CA THR A 103 21.77 19.64 -2.69
C THR A 103 21.63 19.64 -4.22
N GLU A 104 21.49 18.46 -4.82
CA GLU A 104 21.44 18.26 -6.28
C GLU A 104 20.10 17.63 -6.72
N PHE A 105 19.14 17.53 -5.80
CA PHE A 105 17.88 16.84 -6.08
C PHE A 105 17.04 17.64 -7.09
N PRO A 106 16.72 17.10 -8.30
CA PRO A 106 15.94 17.81 -9.29
C PRO A 106 14.52 18.11 -8.77
N GLU A 107 14.08 19.36 -8.93
CA GLU A 107 12.73 19.78 -8.49
C GLU A 107 11.61 18.94 -9.14
N GLN A 108 11.75 18.62 -10.42
CA GLN A 108 10.76 17.79 -11.12
C GLN A 108 10.64 16.41 -10.50
N GLU A 109 11.75 15.76 -10.14
CA GLU A 109 11.72 14.45 -9.52
C GLU A 109 11.20 14.49 -8.08
N TRP A 110 11.44 15.60 -7.35
CA TRP A 110 10.77 15.86 -6.08
C TRP A 110 9.26 15.91 -6.28
N ASN A 111 8.78 16.71 -7.23
CA ASN A 111 7.35 16.88 -7.50
C ASN A 111 6.70 15.56 -7.93
N ASP A 112 7.38 14.74 -8.75
CA ASP A 112 6.89 13.42 -9.16
C ASP A 112 6.70 12.49 -7.95
N VAL A 113 7.68 12.45 -7.04
CA VAL A 113 7.59 11.63 -5.82
C VAL A 113 6.43 12.09 -4.93
N ILE A 114 6.27 13.39 -4.72
CA ILE A 114 5.17 13.94 -3.91
C ILE A 114 3.82 13.66 -4.57
N ALA A 115 3.72 13.85 -5.88
CA ALA A 115 2.47 13.61 -6.62
C ALA A 115 1.99 12.16 -6.48
N VAL A 116 2.90 11.19 -6.67
CA VAL A 116 2.54 9.76 -6.62
C VAL A 116 2.43 9.24 -5.19
N ASN A 117 3.40 9.56 -4.32
CA ASN A 117 3.47 8.92 -3.00
C ASN A 117 2.59 9.58 -1.94
N GLN A 118 2.22 10.85 -2.11
CA GLN A 118 1.47 11.62 -1.12
C GLN A 118 0.15 12.12 -1.68
N THR A 119 0.16 12.94 -2.74
CA THR A 119 -1.04 13.57 -3.29
C THR A 119 -2.01 12.51 -3.82
N ALA A 120 -1.52 11.49 -4.52
CA ALA A 120 -2.35 10.38 -5.00
C ALA A 120 -3.03 9.61 -3.87
N VAL A 121 -2.34 9.38 -2.75
CA VAL A 121 -2.95 8.73 -1.57
C VAL A 121 -4.14 9.54 -1.06
N PHE A 122 -4.02 10.86 -0.99
CA PHE A 122 -5.13 11.75 -0.63
C PHE A 122 -6.27 11.66 -1.65
N LEU A 123 -6.00 11.82 -2.94
CA LEU A 123 -7.02 11.86 -4.00
C LEU A 123 -7.81 10.55 -4.09
N VAL A 124 -7.12 9.41 -4.13
CA VAL A 124 -7.75 8.08 -4.22
C VAL A 124 -8.55 7.80 -2.94
N SER A 125 -7.98 8.09 -1.77
CA SER A 125 -8.70 7.92 -0.51
C SER A 125 -9.95 8.78 -0.45
N GLN A 126 -9.88 10.04 -0.88
CA GLN A 126 -11.04 10.94 -0.88
C GLN A 126 -12.17 10.40 -1.77
N ALA A 127 -11.86 9.93 -2.98
CA ALA A 127 -12.85 9.40 -3.91
C ALA A 127 -13.54 8.14 -3.34
N VAL A 128 -12.76 7.20 -2.80
CA VAL A 128 -13.28 5.95 -2.25
C VAL A 128 -14.01 6.19 -0.93
N THR A 129 -13.46 6.99 -0.02
CA THR A 129 -14.05 7.18 1.31
C THR A 129 -15.37 7.97 1.27
N ARG A 130 -15.62 8.82 0.27
CA ARG A 130 -16.96 9.40 0.05
C ARG A 130 -18.04 8.32 -0.07
N ARG A 131 -17.76 7.23 -0.76
CA ARG A 131 -18.68 6.09 -0.90
C ARG A 131 -18.77 5.27 0.39
N MET A 132 -17.62 5.06 1.07
CA MET A 132 -17.57 4.38 2.36
C MET A 132 -18.36 5.13 3.44
N VAL A 133 -18.28 6.46 3.50
CA VAL A 133 -19.07 7.30 4.42
C VAL A 133 -20.55 7.14 4.16
N ALA A 134 -20.99 7.16 2.90
CA ALA A 134 -22.42 6.99 2.57
C ALA A 134 -23.00 5.65 3.05
N ARG A 135 -22.21 4.58 3.06
CA ARG A 135 -22.63 3.24 3.50
C ARG A 135 -22.20 2.88 4.93
N GLN A 136 -21.49 3.78 5.64
CA GLN A 136 -21.03 3.59 7.03
C GLN A 136 -20.15 2.33 7.20
N ALA A 137 -19.32 2.02 6.24
CA ALA A 137 -18.44 0.85 6.28
C ALA A 137 -17.27 0.99 5.28
N GLY A 138 -16.08 0.57 5.70
CA GLY A 138 -14.90 0.49 4.84
C GLY A 138 -13.59 0.42 5.61
N LYS A 139 -12.53 0.04 4.90
CA LYS A 139 -11.17 0.04 5.45
C LYS A 139 -10.20 0.68 4.45
N VAL A 140 -9.26 1.46 4.96
CA VAL A 140 -8.17 2.04 4.16
C VAL A 140 -6.85 1.62 4.76
N ILE A 141 -5.96 1.10 3.92
CA ILE A 141 -4.60 0.70 4.30
C ILE A 141 -3.62 1.48 3.43
N ASN A 142 -2.78 2.28 4.05
CA ASN A 142 -1.75 3.03 3.36
C ASN A 142 -0.40 2.29 3.48
N ILE A 143 0.26 2.02 2.36
CA ILE A 143 1.63 1.47 2.39
C ILE A 143 2.59 2.61 2.69
N CYS A 144 2.96 2.68 3.96
CA CYS A 144 3.96 3.58 4.51
C CYS A 144 5.37 3.01 4.32
N SER A 145 6.27 3.27 5.23
CA SER A 145 7.64 2.75 5.26
C SER A 145 8.22 2.98 6.66
N MET A 146 9.27 2.27 7.00
CA MET A 146 10.11 2.66 8.13
C MET A 146 10.68 4.09 7.97
N GLN A 147 10.83 4.58 6.73
CA GLN A 147 11.19 5.96 6.44
C GLN A 147 10.08 6.98 6.76
N SER A 148 8.93 6.55 7.24
CA SER A 148 7.97 7.45 7.88
C SER A 148 8.45 7.98 9.24
N GLU A 149 9.48 7.37 9.83
CA GLU A 149 10.12 7.72 11.11
C GLU A 149 11.61 7.99 10.98
N LEU A 150 12.29 7.32 10.04
CA LEU A 150 13.74 7.37 9.89
C LEU A 150 14.14 8.10 8.61
N GLY A 151 15.21 8.88 8.70
CA GLY A 151 15.89 9.46 7.54
C GLY A 151 16.85 8.45 6.91
N ARG A 152 17.06 8.59 5.61
CA ARG A 152 18.11 7.90 4.87
C ARG A 152 18.66 8.82 3.79
N ASP A 153 19.95 8.70 3.55
CA ASP A 153 20.65 9.43 2.54
C ASP A 153 20.09 9.22 1.13
N THR A 154 20.11 10.26 0.32
CA THR A 154 19.71 10.32 -1.09
C THR A 154 18.21 10.12 -1.41
N ILE A 155 17.34 9.92 -0.42
CA ILE A 155 15.90 9.65 -0.64
C ILE A 155 14.98 10.62 0.11
N THR A 156 15.40 11.85 0.33
CA THR A 156 14.65 12.84 1.12
C THR A 156 13.19 13.00 0.68
N PRO A 157 12.83 13.14 -0.62
CA PRO A 157 11.43 13.26 -1.02
C PRO A 157 10.59 12.03 -0.65
N TYR A 158 11.18 10.84 -0.79
CA TYR A 158 10.51 9.60 -0.41
C TYR A 158 10.21 9.58 1.10
N ALA A 159 11.21 9.86 1.95
CA ALA A 159 11.02 9.90 3.40
C ALA A 159 9.98 10.96 3.79
N ALA A 160 10.06 12.18 3.22
CA ALA A 160 9.09 13.25 3.43
C ALA A 160 7.66 12.80 3.06
N SER A 161 7.49 12.18 1.89
CA SER A 161 6.19 11.67 1.44
C SER A 161 5.64 10.57 2.36
N LYS A 162 6.48 9.66 2.85
CA LYS A 162 6.05 8.58 3.77
C LYS A 162 5.74 9.10 5.18
N GLY A 163 6.45 10.11 5.66
CA GLY A 163 6.10 10.86 6.87
C GLY A 163 4.74 11.56 6.75
N ALA A 164 4.48 12.20 5.59
CA ALA A 164 3.20 12.82 5.31
C ALA A 164 2.05 11.80 5.27
N VAL A 165 2.24 10.63 4.63
CA VAL A 165 1.23 9.55 4.58
C VAL A 165 0.93 8.99 5.96
N LYS A 166 1.93 8.88 6.85
CA LYS A 166 1.72 8.55 8.26
C LYS A 166 0.73 9.53 8.92
N MET A 167 0.94 10.84 8.77
CA MET A 167 0.06 11.85 9.36
C MET A 167 -1.31 11.90 8.65
N LEU A 168 -1.34 11.69 7.34
CA LEU A 168 -2.60 11.55 6.60
C LEU A 168 -3.43 10.37 7.11
N THR A 169 -2.81 9.22 7.39
CA THR A 169 -3.47 8.05 7.99
C THR A 169 -4.15 8.41 9.31
N ARG A 170 -3.46 9.16 10.18
CA ARG A 170 -4.01 9.61 11.48
C ARG A 170 -5.14 10.62 11.30
N GLY A 171 -4.96 11.61 10.44
CA GLY A 171 -5.99 12.62 10.14
C GLY A 171 -7.27 11.98 9.61
N MET A 172 -7.14 11.10 8.62
CA MET A 172 -8.27 10.34 8.07
C MET A 172 -8.96 9.48 9.14
N CYS A 173 -8.20 8.82 10.02
CA CYS A 173 -8.78 8.05 11.13
C CYS A 173 -9.66 8.92 12.01
N VAL A 174 -9.18 10.09 12.45
CA VAL A 174 -9.92 10.99 13.34
C VAL A 174 -11.24 11.44 12.71
N GLU A 175 -11.25 11.72 11.42
CA GLU A 175 -12.45 12.18 10.73
C GLU A 175 -13.43 11.06 10.37
N LEU A 176 -12.92 9.88 9.99
CA LEU A 176 -13.70 8.80 9.39
C LEU A 176 -14.15 7.70 10.37
N ALA A 177 -13.55 7.62 11.55
CA ALA A 177 -13.86 6.55 12.53
C ALA A 177 -15.35 6.55 12.95
N ARG A 178 -15.99 7.73 13.10
CA ARG A 178 -17.41 7.85 13.39
C ARG A 178 -18.34 7.28 12.30
N HIS A 179 -17.80 7.04 11.11
CA HIS A 179 -18.50 6.43 9.98
C HIS A 179 -18.18 4.94 9.84
N ASN A 180 -17.64 4.32 10.91
CA ASN A 180 -17.23 2.91 10.91
C ASN A 180 -16.21 2.59 9.80
N ILE A 181 -15.26 3.50 9.58
CA ILE A 181 -14.16 3.35 8.62
C ILE A 181 -12.86 3.29 9.40
N GLN A 182 -12.09 2.21 9.22
CA GLN A 182 -10.77 2.06 9.81
C GLN A 182 -9.71 2.48 8.80
N VAL A 183 -8.80 3.34 9.23
CA VAL A 183 -7.68 3.84 8.41
C VAL A 183 -6.38 3.52 9.13
N ASN A 184 -5.58 2.63 8.55
CA ASN A 184 -4.30 2.20 9.12
C ASN A 184 -3.19 2.22 8.08
N GLY A 185 -1.96 2.06 8.52
CA GLY A 185 -0.80 1.92 7.66
C GLY A 185 -0.06 0.61 7.89
N ILE A 186 0.57 0.08 6.84
CA ILE A 186 1.64 -0.92 6.94
C ILE A 186 2.93 -0.20 6.62
N ALA A 187 3.92 -0.35 7.49
CA ALA A 187 5.24 0.27 7.34
C ALA A 187 6.32 -0.82 7.18
N PRO A 188 6.60 -1.23 5.93
CA PRO A 188 7.63 -2.23 5.67
C PRO A 188 9.03 -1.72 6.02
N GLY A 189 9.86 -2.63 6.54
CA GLY A 189 11.31 -2.48 6.60
C GLY A 189 11.96 -2.80 5.26
N TYR A 190 13.11 -3.50 5.31
CA TYR A 190 13.83 -3.92 4.11
C TYR A 190 13.44 -5.35 3.72
N PHE A 191 12.77 -5.45 2.58
CA PHE A 191 12.31 -6.70 1.97
C PHE A 191 13.04 -6.96 0.65
N LYS A 192 13.23 -8.24 0.30
CA LYS A 192 13.78 -8.66 -1.00
C LYS A 192 12.71 -8.47 -2.08
N THR A 193 12.74 -7.33 -2.76
CA THR A 193 11.83 -6.98 -3.86
C THR A 193 12.62 -6.53 -5.07
N GLU A 194 11.97 -6.41 -6.23
CA GLU A 194 12.64 -5.86 -7.43
C GLU A 194 13.20 -4.44 -7.17
N MET A 195 12.49 -3.61 -6.43
CA MET A 195 12.93 -2.25 -6.05
C MET A 195 14.22 -2.25 -5.21
N THR A 196 14.47 -3.30 -4.44
CA THR A 196 15.62 -3.42 -3.54
C THR A 196 16.71 -4.34 -4.06
N LYS A 197 16.56 -4.90 -5.26
CA LYS A 197 17.48 -5.90 -5.83
C LYS A 197 18.93 -5.47 -5.80
N ALA A 198 19.23 -4.26 -6.28
CA ALA A 198 20.59 -3.72 -6.27
C ALA A 198 21.19 -3.61 -4.85
N LEU A 199 20.36 -3.39 -3.83
CA LEU A 199 20.81 -3.35 -2.43
C LEU A 199 20.99 -4.75 -1.85
N VAL A 200 20.20 -5.74 -2.30
CA VAL A 200 20.35 -7.14 -1.90
C VAL A 200 21.66 -7.72 -2.45
N GLU A 201 22.03 -7.32 -3.66
CA GLU A 201 23.27 -7.73 -4.33
C GLU A 201 24.53 -7.00 -3.79
N ASP A 202 24.36 -5.90 -3.06
CA ASP A 202 25.44 -5.20 -2.36
C ASP A 202 25.73 -5.88 -1.01
N GLU A 203 26.84 -6.62 -0.96
CA GLU A 203 27.26 -7.36 0.24
C GLU A 203 27.53 -6.45 1.45
N ALA A 204 28.10 -5.25 1.21
CA ALA A 204 28.37 -4.30 2.29
C ALA A 204 27.06 -3.78 2.90
N PHE A 205 26.11 -3.42 2.05
CA PHE A 205 24.78 -3.01 2.49
C PHE A 205 24.04 -4.15 3.19
N THR A 206 24.05 -5.35 2.65
CA THR A 206 23.41 -6.54 3.26
C THR A 206 24.02 -6.87 4.63
N SER A 207 25.35 -6.79 4.76
CA SER A 207 26.03 -6.99 6.05
C SER A 207 25.61 -5.92 7.07
N TRP A 208 25.59 -4.65 6.66
CA TRP A 208 25.12 -3.55 7.50
C TRP A 208 23.67 -3.76 7.92
N LEU A 209 22.78 -4.08 6.97
CA LEU A 209 21.36 -4.33 7.25
C LEU A 209 21.15 -5.43 8.27
N CYS A 210 21.81 -6.58 8.09
CA CYS A 210 21.69 -7.73 9.00
C CYS A 210 22.20 -7.40 10.41
N LYS A 211 23.24 -6.56 10.54
CA LYS A 211 23.71 -6.08 11.84
C LYS A 211 22.76 -5.09 12.49
N ARG A 212 22.11 -4.21 11.69
CA ARG A 212 21.24 -3.15 12.17
C ARG A 212 19.84 -3.65 12.50
N THR A 213 19.39 -4.75 11.89
CA THR A 213 18.06 -5.33 12.09
C THR A 213 18.13 -6.41 13.17
N PRO A 214 17.35 -6.34 14.27
CA PRO A 214 17.35 -7.39 15.31
C PRO A 214 17.08 -8.79 14.79
N ALA A 215 16.21 -8.93 13.76
CA ALA A 215 15.98 -10.22 13.10
C ALA A 215 17.17 -10.73 12.27
N ALA A 216 18.22 -9.94 12.11
CA ALA A 216 19.49 -10.24 11.45
C ALA A 216 19.36 -10.75 9.99
N ARG A 217 18.32 -10.33 9.29
CA ARG A 217 18.04 -10.73 7.91
C ARG A 217 17.18 -9.71 7.15
N TRP A 218 17.14 -9.85 5.84
CA TRP A 218 16.11 -9.28 5.00
C TRP A 218 14.74 -9.90 5.31
N GLY A 219 13.67 -9.12 5.20
CA GLY A 219 12.31 -9.64 5.18
C GLY A 219 12.03 -10.42 3.90
N ASP A 220 11.25 -11.50 4.01
CA ASP A 220 10.60 -12.13 2.87
C ASP A 220 9.33 -11.33 2.56
N PRO A 221 9.11 -10.88 1.31
CA PRO A 221 7.91 -10.14 0.96
C PRO A 221 6.60 -10.81 1.42
N GLN A 222 6.53 -12.14 1.46
CA GLN A 222 5.35 -12.88 1.93
C GLN A 222 4.99 -12.59 3.39
N GLU A 223 5.94 -12.15 4.21
CA GLU A 223 5.70 -11.77 5.62
C GLU A 223 4.85 -10.50 5.77
N LEU A 224 4.63 -9.74 4.69
CA LEU A 224 3.70 -8.61 4.66
C LEU A 224 2.22 -9.03 4.55
N ILE A 225 1.95 -10.24 4.03
CA ILE A 225 0.58 -10.70 3.75
C ILE A 225 -0.23 -10.78 5.05
N GLY A 226 0.35 -11.31 6.13
CA GLY A 226 -0.33 -11.44 7.42
C GLY A 226 -0.82 -10.10 7.96
N ALA A 227 0.00 -9.05 7.87
CA ALA A 227 -0.37 -7.69 8.27
C ALA A 227 -1.51 -7.14 7.41
N ALA A 228 -1.47 -7.36 6.10
CA ALA A 228 -2.50 -6.89 5.18
C ALA A 228 -3.83 -7.63 5.39
N VAL A 229 -3.81 -8.95 5.61
CA VAL A 229 -4.99 -9.76 5.95
C VAL A 229 -5.61 -9.28 7.26
N PHE A 230 -4.80 -9.10 8.31
CA PHE A 230 -5.26 -8.57 9.59
C PHE A 230 -5.98 -7.24 9.42
N LEU A 231 -5.32 -6.25 8.79
CA LEU A 231 -5.90 -4.91 8.63
C LEU A 231 -7.08 -4.86 7.65
N SER A 232 -7.22 -5.82 6.73
CA SER A 232 -8.34 -5.92 5.80
C SER A 232 -9.56 -6.66 6.36
N SER A 233 -9.39 -7.42 7.44
CA SER A 233 -10.38 -8.34 8.00
C SER A 233 -11.10 -7.75 9.22
N LYS A 234 -12.09 -8.49 9.73
CA LYS A 234 -12.82 -8.16 10.98
C LYS A 234 -11.90 -8.20 12.21
N ALA A 235 -10.78 -8.89 12.15
CA ALA A 235 -9.82 -8.99 13.26
C ALA A 235 -9.26 -7.62 13.69
N SER A 236 -9.36 -6.59 12.84
CA SER A 236 -8.86 -5.23 13.09
C SER A 236 -9.95 -4.17 13.19
N ASP A 237 -11.21 -4.52 13.48
CA ASP A 237 -12.33 -3.55 13.48
C ASP A 237 -12.17 -2.44 14.53
N PHE A 238 -11.37 -2.66 15.58
CA PHE A 238 -11.07 -1.63 16.59
C PHE A 238 -9.64 -1.08 16.51
N VAL A 239 -8.85 -1.49 15.49
CA VAL A 239 -7.52 -0.94 15.20
C VAL A 239 -7.68 0.21 14.21
N ASN A 240 -7.34 1.43 14.63
CA ASN A 240 -7.55 2.62 13.81
C ASN A 240 -6.46 3.68 14.07
N GLY A 241 -5.96 4.33 13.02
CA GLY A 241 -4.90 5.34 13.08
C GLY A 241 -3.50 4.79 13.33
N HIS A 242 -3.32 3.47 13.30
CA HIS A 242 -2.06 2.79 13.61
C HIS A 242 -1.18 2.59 12.38
N LEU A 243 0.15 2.70 12.56
CA LEU A 243 1.14 2.18 11.63
C LEU A 243 1.69 0.87 12.16
N LEU A 244 1.40 -0.21 11.46
CA LEU A 244 1.93 -1.53 11.77
C LEU A 244 3.29 -1.70 11.07
N PHE A 245 4.36 -1.61 11.87
CA PHE A 245 5.71 -1.84 11.36
C PHE A 245 5.96 -3.33 11.18
N VAL A 246 6.43 -3.71 9.99
CA VAL A 246 6.85 -5.06 9.63
C VAL A 246 8.28 -4.95 9.15
N ASP A 247 9.24 -4.91 10.07
CA ASP A 247 10.61 -4.47 9.82
C ASP A 247 11.69 -5.29 10.53
N GLY A 248 11.32 -6.42 11.14
CA GLY A 248 12.24 -7.26 11.90
C GLY A 248 12.81 -6.59 13.16
N GLY A 249 12.14 -5.55 13.66
CA GLY A 249 12.55 -4.79 14.84
C GLY A 249 13.53 -3.64 14.56
N MET A 250 13.78 -3.32 13.28
CA MET A 250 14.77 -2.32 12.91
C MET A 250 14.46 -0.91 13.45
N LEU A 251 13.19 -0.53 13.51
CA LEU A 251 12.80 0.80 14.01
C LEU A 251 13.07 0.98 15.51
N VAL A 252 12.87 -0.06 16.31
CA VAL A 252 12.95 0.01 17.78
C VAL A 252 14.34 -0.27 18.35
N ALA A 253 15.28 -0.71 17.49
CA ALA A 253 16.66 -0.92 17.88
C ALA A 253 17.44 0.41 17.89
N VAL A 254 18.36 0.59 18.84
CA VAL A 254 19.30 1.72 18.95
C VAL A 254 20.62 1.43 18.27
#